data_18c69509e8e11e972cc20a4257c438da
#
_entry.id   18c69509e8e11e972cc20a4257c438da
#
_cell.length_a   1.000
_cell.length_b   1.000
_cell.length_c   1.000
_cell.angle_alpha   90.00
_cell.angle_beta   90.00
_cell.angle_gamma   90.00
#
_symmetry.space_group_name_H-M   'P 1'
#
loop_
_entity.id
_entity.type
_entity.pdbx_description
1 polymer ?
#
loop_
_entity_poly.entity_id
_entity_poly.type
_entity_poly.pdbx_seq_one_letter_code
_entity_poly.pdbx_strand_id
1 'polypeptide(L)'
;VLGFYKHIKNKIYVKKEPSISNNDSEFKEVEGITNVLLIGVDARDLDEPCRSDSMIIATLDNNNKKVKLTSLFRDTLVDIPGHGEAKLNSAYMLGGPELLMKTVKETYNVNIDKYIIINFWGFETIVDYIGGIEVDVKDYQLEELNKYIGESTGGNDCPVEKTGIQTLNGKQALSYARIRYNVGDEYERTDRQREVIFKVIEKLQNTKPSKYLGVMNTMLEYIKTNIDPLEALNMAYTIYKFPSLDVEQLQIPLVALSETRNYKELGSVFLMDRLQNASILYNFIYENKYPNEEEFNYDSLKTELQKYANQESVYNKMYDINPNDYIEAQDGEVKRGNNSMEAPQEPNYVPNEPISAPEEEAGDNSGQVPPNEDSGENIPSTPVPEVPKEPSEGTEDSNSGTEETETPSEGVQQGVNDNLNGN
;
A
#
# COMPACT_ATOMS: atom_id res chain seq x y z
N VAL A 1 14.85 -20.11 -14.67
CA VAL A 1 13.70 -19.76 -13.79
C VAL A 1 14.15 -19.65 -12.35
N LEU A 2 14.73 -20.71 -11.75
CA LEU A 2 15.13 -20.72 -10.33
C LEU A 2 16.18 -19.62 -9.98
N GLY A 3 17.16 -19.38 -10.86
CA GLY A 3 18.17 -18.33 -10.65
C GLY A 3 17.56 -16.93 -10.70
N PHE A 4 16.62 -16.69 -11.59
CA PHE A 4 15.90 -15.43 -11.70
C PHE A 4 14.99 -15.16 -10.48
N TYR A 5 14.27 -16.19 -10.03
CA TYR A 5 13.49 -16.11 -8.79
C TYR A 5 14.34 -15.74 -7.57
N LYS A 6 15.48 -16.44 -7.38
CA LYS A 6 16.42 -16.13 -6.29
C LYS A 6 16.96 -14.70 -6.39
N HIS A 7 17.26 -14.23 -7.60
CA HIS A 7 17.74 -12.86 -7.82
C HIS A 7 16.69 -11.83 -7.39
N ILE A 8 15.45 -11.99 -7.85
CA ILE A 8 14.34 -11.10 -7.45
C ILE A 8 14.17 -11.15 -5.93
N LYS A 9 14.01 -12.35 -5.37
CA LYS A 9 13.80 -12.53 -3.93
C LYS A 9 14.87 -11.85 -3.08
N ASN A 10 16.15 -12.00 -3.45
CA ASN A 10 17.25 -11.39 -2.70
C ASN A 10 17.29 -9.85 -2.79
N LYS A 11 16.70 -9.28 -3.84
CA LYS A 11 16.71 -7.82 -4.08
C LYS A 11 15.59 -7.08 -3.34
N ILE A 12 14.38 -7.63 -3.37
CA ILE A 12 13.19 -6.89 -2.92
C ILE A 12 12.52 -7.48 -1.68
N TYR A 13 12.75 -8.78 -1.39
CA TYR A 13 12.06 -9.47 -0.32
C TYR A 13 12.74 -9.23 1.02
N VAL A 14 12.03 -8.57 1.91
CA VAL A 14 12.41 -8.41 3.31
C VAL A 14 11.79 -9.58 4.09
N LYS A 15 12.66 -10.41 4.71
CA LYS A 15 12.18 -11.53 5.51
C LYS A 15 11.33 -11.01 6.66
N LYS A 16 10.10 -11.52 6.76
CA LYS A 16 9.24 -11.23 7.91
C LYS A 16 9.95 -11.72 9.18
N GLU A 17 10.29 -10.79 10.08
CA GLU A 17 10.72 -11.17 11.41
C GLU A 17 9.54 -11.84 12.13
N PRO A 18 9.79 -12.88 12.92
CA PRO A 18 8.72 -13.49 13.71
C PRO A 18 8.13 -12.40 14.61
N SER A 19 6.86 -12.08 14.40
CA SER A 19 6.16 -11.12 15.25
C SER A 19 6.20 -11.61 16.69
N ILE A 20 6.80 -10.84 17.59
CA ILE A 20 6.84 -11.13 19.04
C ILE A 20 5.44 -10.87 19.66
N SER A 21 4.48 -10.44 18.85
CA SER A 21 3.13 -10.12 19.29
C SER A 21 2.29 -11.38 19.45
N ASN A 22 2.02 -11.74 20.68
CA ASN A 22 1.02 -12.77 21.05
C ASN A 22 -0.43 -12.36 20.70
N ASN A 23 -0.63 -11.22 20.02
CA ASN A 23 -1.94 -10.64 19.68
C ASN A 23 -2.30 -10.69 18.18
N ASP A 24 -1.48 -11.30 17.32
CA ASP A 24 -1.82 -11.47 15.89
C ASP A 24 -3.09 -12.33 15.66
N SER A 25 -3.54 -13.07 16.69
CA SER A 25 -4.79 -13.83 16.65
C SER A 25 -6.06 -13.00 16.84
N GLU A 26 -5.93 -11.71 17.19
CA GLU A 26 -7.06 -10.82 17.48
C GLU A 26 -7.71 -10.27 16.19
N PHE A 27 -6.93 -10.20 15.09
CA PHE A 27 -7.43 -9.69 13.82
C PHE A 27 -7.92 -10.82 12.92
N LYS A 28 -9.22 -10.77 12.60
CA LYS A 28 -9.88 -11.80 11.80
C LYS A 28 -9.32 -11.85 10.37
N GLU A 29 -8.80 -13.00 9.98
CA GLU A 29 -8.56 -13.30 8.58
C GLU A 29 -9.89 -13.68 7.91
N VAL A 30 -10.17 -13.08 6.77
CA VAL A 30 -11.33 -13.40 5.94
C VAL A 30 -10.83 -14.07 4.67
N GLU A 31 -11.22 -15.33 4.46
CA GLU A 31 -10.81 -16.09 3.28
C GLU A 31 -11.21 -15.36 1.98
N GLY A 32 -10.28 -15.32 1.05
CA GLY A 32 -10.47 -14.65 -0.23
C GLY A 32 -10.23 -13.13 -0.22
N ILE A 33 -9.92 -12.53 0.94
CA ILE A 33 -9.57 -11.12 1.05
C ILE A 33 -8.11 -10.97 1.44
N THR A 34 -7.35 -10.22 0.68
CA THR A 34 -5.94 -9.91 0.95
C THR A 34 -5.73 -8.42 0.97
N ASN A 35 -5.21 -7.89 2.09
CA ASN A 35 -4.85 -6.48 2.23
C ASN A 35 -3.34 -6.30 2.10
N VAL A 36 -2.93 -5.34 1.28
CA VAL A 36 -1.54 -4.93 1.07
C VAL A 36 -1.43 -3.44 1.36
N LEU A 37 -0.53 -3.05 2.25
CA LEU A 37 -0.23 -1.63 2.48
C LEU A 37 0.78 -1.15 1.43
N LEU A 38 0.33 -0.29 0.54
CA LEU A 38 1.19 0.42 -0.41
C LEU A 38 1.73 1.67 0.27
N ILE A 39 3.05 1.80 0.32
CA ILE A 39 3.76 2.87 1.02
C ILE A 39 4.61 3.62 0.00
N GLY A 40 4.24 4.87 -0.28
CA GLY A 40 5.01 5.77 -1.15
C GLY A 40 5.95 6.64 -0.32
N VAL A 41 7.22 6.68 -0.68
CA VAL A 41 8.25 7.45 0.03
C VAL A 41 9.05 8.34 -0.92
N ASP A 42 9.46 9.52 -0.41
CA ASP A 42 10.35 10.45 -1.10
C ASP A 42 11.80 10.25 -0.59
N ALA A 43 12.32 9.04 -0.79
CA ALA A 43 13.70 8.70 -0.45
C ALA A 43 14.39 8.11 -1.68
N ARG A 44 15.65 8.49 -1.91
CA ARG A 44 16.46 7.89 -2.98
C ARG A 44 16.84 6.46 -2.64
N ASP A 45 17.25 6.25 -1.41
CA ASP A 45 17.53 4.95 -0.85
C ASP A 45 16.36 4.54 0.06
N LEU A 46 15.80 3.36 -0.16
CA LEU A 46 14.70 2.82 0.64
C LEU A 46 15.14 2.37 2.05
N ASP A 47 16.44 2.40 2.34
CA ASP A 47 16.99 2.15 3.68
C ASP A 47 17.17 3.42 4.51
N GLU A 48 17.03 4.61 3.91
CA GLU A 48 17.09 5.87 4.62
C GLU A 48 15.80 6.11 5.42
N PRO A 49 15.91 6.55 6.70
CA PRO A 49 14.75 6.95 7.48
C PRO A 49 14.03 8.12 6.82
N CYS A 50 12.77 7.94 6.51
CA CYS A 50 11.93 8.98 5.91
C CYS A 50 10.48 8.83 6.36
N ARG A 51 9.66 9.86 6.12
CA ARG A 51 8.22 9.75 6.33
C ARG A 51 7.56 9.15 5.09
N SER A 52 6.47 8.43 5.30
CA SER A 52 5.63 7.99 4.19
C SER A 52 4.76 9.15 3.70
N ASP A 53 4.80 9.43 2.39
CA ASP A 53 4.01 10.50 1.77
C ASP A 53 2.65 10.02 1.26
N SER A 54 2.55 8.73 0.96
CA SER A 54 1.32 8.06 0.53
C SER A 54 1.18 6.72 1.23
N MET A 55 -0.01 6.45 1.75
CA MET A 55 -0.35 5.17 2.38
C MET A 55 -1.70 4.74 1.87
N ILE A 56 -1.76 3.61 1.15
CA ILE A 56 -2.98 3.10 0.55
C ILE A 56 -3.11 1.62 0.89
N ILE A 57 -4.24 1.22 1.47
CA ILE A 57 -4.60 -0.19 1.60
C ILE A 57 -5.17 -0.63 0.26
N ALA A 58 -4.46 -1.51 -0.43
CA ALA A 58 -4.95 -2.20 -1.60
C ALA A 58 -5.54 -3.55 -1.17
N THR A 59 -6.84 -3.69 -1.28
CA THR A 59 -7.57 -4.92 -0.95
C THR A 59 -7.88 -5.69 -2.22
N LEU A 60 -7.38 -6.92 -2.31
CA LEU A 60 -7.77 -7.88 -3.33
C LEU A 60 -8.93 -8.72 -2.78
N ASP A 61 -10.14 -8.42 -3.26
CA ASP A 61 -11.36 -9.15 -2.91
C ASP A 61 -11.66 -10.21 -3.97
N ASN A 62 -11.13 -11.40 -3.76
CA ASN A 62 -11.34 -12.52 -4.68
C ASN A 62 -12.76 -13.10 -4.59
N ASN A 63 -13.49 -12.82 -3.51
CA ASN A 63 -14.86 -13.28 -3.34
C ASN A 63 -15.81 -12.52 -4.28
N ASN A 64 -15.66 -11.19 -4.34
CA ASN A 64 -16.46 -10.29 -5.15
C ASN A 64 -15.79 -9.91 -6.49
N LYS A 65 -14.56 -10.40 -6.76
CA LYS A 65 -13.77 -10.08 -7.98
C LYS A 65 -13.51 -8.58 -8.14
N LYS A 66 -13.17 -7.92 -7.03
CA LYS A 66 -12.95 -6.47 -6.93
C LYS A 66 -11.56 -6.16 -6.39
N VAL A 67 -11.10 -4.96 -6.71
CA VAL A 67 -9.97 -4.31 -6.04
C VAL A 67 -10.51 -3.10 -5.29
N LYS A 68 -10.15 -2.94 -4.02
CA LYS A 68 -10.55 -1.78 -3.23
C LYS A 68 -9.30 -0.99 -2.85
N LEU A 69 -9.32 0.31 -3.02
CA LEU A 69 -8.22 1.22 -2.66
C LEU A 69 -8.69 2.16 -1.57
N THR A 70 -8.06 2.07 -0.40
CA THR A 70 -8.34 2.99 0.71
C THR A 70 -7.13 3.86 1.00
N SER A 71 -7.24 5.16 0.78
CA SER A 71 -6.22 6.13 1.18
C SER A 71 -6.29 6.41 2.68
N LEU A 72 -5.15 6.33 3.35
CA LEU A 72 -4.98 6.76 4.73
C LEU A 72 -4.28 8.12 4.74
N PHE A 73 -4.89 9.11 5.37
CA PHE A 73 -4.30 10.46 5.43
C PHE A 73 -3.09 10.46 6.34
N ARG A 74 -1.96 10.93 5.81
CA ARG A 74 -0.66 10.89 6.47
C ARG A 74 -0.61 11.72 7.76
N ASP A 75 -1.38 12.82 7.80
CA ASP A 75 -1.42 13.73 8.95
C ASP A 75 -2.55 13.36 9.95
N THR A 76 -3.13 12.16 9.85
CA THR A 76 -4.10 11.67 10.84
C THR A 76 -3.42 11.46 12.19
N LEU A 77 -3.99 12.04 13.25
CA LEU A 77 -3.54 11.83 14.62
C LEU A 77 -3.89 10.40 15.05
N VAL A 78 -2.88 9.64 15.43
CA VAL A 78 -3.01 8.25 15.90
C VAL A 78 -2.11 8.01 17.11
N ASP A 79 -2.40 6.97 17.87
CA ASP A 79 -1.48 6.47 18.90
C ASP A 79 -0.55 5.44 18.25
N ILE A 80 0.74 5.77 18.16
CA ILE A 80 1.76 4.87 17.60
C ILE A 80 2.26 3.97 18.71
N PRO A 81 2.14 2.63 18.59
CA PRO A 81 2.55 1.69 19.64
C PRO A 81 3.99 1.92 20.13
N GLY A 82 4.12 2.24 21.43
CA GLY A 82 5.41 2.53 22.06
C GLY A 82 5.95 3.96 21.86
N HIS A 83 5.26 4.82 21.10
CA HIS A 83 5.69 6.18 20.81
C HIS A 83 4.66 7.27 21.16
N GLY A 84 3.39 6.87 21.45
CA GLY A 84 2.32 7.80 21.80
C GLY A 84 1.69 8.50 20.59
N GLU A 85 0.98 9.62 20.87
CA GLU A 85 0.23 10.37 19.86
C GLU A 85 1.16 11.07 18.86
N ALA A 86 1.00 10.76 17.56
CA ALA A 86 1.72 11.43 16.48
C ALA A 86 0.93 11.31 15.15
N LYS A 87 1.44 11.96 14.10
CA LYS A 87 0.92 11.78 12.73
C LYS A 87 1.19 10.36 12.24
N LEU A 88 0.23 9.75 11.54
CA LEU A 88 0.33 8.38 11.05
C LEU A 88 1.60 8.12 10.23
N ASN A 89 2.03 9.08 9.40
CA ASN A 89 3.23 8.96 8.59
C ASN A 89 4.53 8.87 9.40
N SER A 90 4.52 9.33 10.66
CA SER A 90 5.67 9.22 11.57
C SER A 90 5.94 7.77 11.99
N ALA A 91 4.93 6.91 11.98
CA ALA A 91 5.10 5.49 12.32
C ALA A 91 6.11 4.79 11.39
N TYR A 92 6.10 5.14 10.09
CA TYR A 92 7.08 4.61 9.15
C TYR A 92 8.51 5.07 9.47
N MET A 93 8.70 6.34 9.80
CA MET A 93 10.00 6.90 10.17
C MET A 93 10.53 6.28 11.47
N LEU A 94 9.64 6.03 12.45
CA LEU A 94 10.00 5.55 13.80
C LEU A 94 10.31 4.04 13.84
N GLY A 95 9.68 3.24 13.00
CA GLY A 95 9.85 1.78 13.07
C GLY A 95 9.53 1.05 11.76
N GLY A 96 9.70 1.72 10.63
CA GLY A 96 9.54 1.12 9.30
C GLY A 96 8.12 0.65 8.99
N PRO A 97 8.00 -0.21 7.98
CA PRO A 97 6.70 -0.70 7.52
C PRO A 97 5.99 -1.56 8.56
N GLU A 98 6.73 -2.27 9.43
CA GLU A 98 6.17 -3.11 10.49
C GLU A 98 5.43 -2.28 11.53
N LEU A 99 6.04 -1.19 12.02
CA LEU A 99 5.39 -0.30 12.98
C LEU A 99 4.21 0.43 12.34
N LEU A 100 4.34 0.85 11.08
CA LEU A 100 3.25 1.48 10.36
C LEU A 100 2.07 0.50 10.20
N MET A 101 2.30 -0.75 9.75
CA MET A 101 1.25 -1.76 9.67
C MET A 101 0.58 -2.03 11.02
N LYS A 102 1.39 -2.15 12.09
CA LYS A 102 0.88 -2.33 13.45
C LYS A 102 0.00 -1.16 13.87
N THR A 103 0.44 0.07 13.63
CA THR A 103 -0.33 1.28 13.92
C THR A 103 -1.67 1.29 13.16
N VAL A 104 -1.66 0.96 11.86
CA VAL A 104 -2.88 0.89 11.04
C VAL A 104 -3.82 -0.21 11.55
N LYS A 105 -3.30 -1.41 11.86
CA LYS A 105 -4.08 -2.52 12.43
C LYS A 105 -4.79 -2.10 13.71
N GLU A 106 -4.06 -1.53 14.68
CA GLU A 106 -4.60 -1.13 15.98
C GLU A 106 -5.54 0.08 15.90
N THR A 107 -5.27 1.02 14.97
CA THR A 107 -6.12 2.19 14.77
C THR A 107 -7.46 1.83 14.15
N TYR A 108 -7.46 0.98 13.12
CA TYR A 108 -8.62 0.75 12.27
C TYR A 108 -9.22 -0.65 12.38
N ASN A 109 -8.65 -1.53 13.19
CA ASN A 109 -9.10 -2.91 13.37
C ASN A 109 -9.20 -3.71 12.06
N VAL A 110 -8.21 -3.56 11.18
CA VAL A 110 -8.12 -4.29 9.90
C VAL A 110 -6.86 -5.15 9.87
N ASN A 111 -6.97 -6.37 9.33
CA ASN A 111 -5.80 -7.23 9.20
C ASN A 111 -4.96 -6.84 7.97
N ILE A 112 -3.71 -6.42 8.20
CA ILE A 112 -2.73 -6.09 7.17
C ILE A 112 -1.41 -6.73 7.59
N ASP A 113 -0.92 -7.67 6.81
CA ASP A 113 0.34 -8.39 7.07
C ASP A 113 1.32 -8.30 5.90
N LYS A 114 0.93 -7.58 4.84
CA LYS A 114 1.69 -7.40 3.62
C LYS A 114 1.89 -5.94 3.30
N TYR A 115 3.08 -5.61 2.78
CA TYR A 115 3.36 -4.26 2.32
C TYR A 115 4.17 -4.25 1.03
N ILE A 116 4.08 -3.14 0.33
CA ILE A 116 4.97 -2.76 -0.78
C ILE A 116 5.41 -1.32 -0.54
N ILE A 117 6.71 -1.10 -0.39
CA ILE A 117 7.30 0.23 -0.37
C ILE A 117 7.79 0.54 -1.79
N ILE A 118 7.48 1.75 -2.26
CA ILE A 118 7.95 2.25 -3.54
C ILE A 118 8.40 3.70 -3.38
N ASN A 119 9.56 4.03 -3.98
CA ASN A 119 9.98 5.41 -4.07
C ASN A 119 9.50 6.07 -5.37
N PHE A 120 9.71 7.36 -5.50
CA PHE A 120 9.26 8.13 -6.66
C PHE A 120 9.85 7.64 -7.98
N TRP A 121 11.13 7.22 -7.99
CA TRP A 121 11.78 6.68 -9.20
C TRP A 121 11.18 5.35 -9.64
N GLY A 122 10.81 4.51 -8.67
CA GLY A 122 10.10 3.26 -8.96
C GLY A 122 8.74 3.49 -9.57
N PHE A 123 8.01 4.49 -9.05
CA PHE A 123 6.72 4.86 -9.59
C PHE A 123 6.86 5.41 -11.04
N GLU A 124 7.79 6.33 -11.29
CA GLU A 124 8.08 6.82 -12.65
C GLU A 124 8.43 5.67 -13.59
N THR A 125 9.31 4.78 -13.14
CA THR A 125 9.79 3.64 -13.94
C THR A 125 8.67 2.68 -14.32
N ILE A 126 7.73 2.36 -13.41
CA ILE A 126 6.61 1.47 -13.77
C ILE A 126 5.68 2.14 -14.78
N VAL A 127 5.35 3.41 -14.59
CA VAL A 127 4.49 4.15 -15.51
C VAL A 127 5.12 4.22 -16.91
N ASP A 128 6.40 4.50 -17.02
CA ASP A 128 7.12 4.52 -18.30
C ASP A 128 7.18 3.14 -18.94
N TYR A 129 7.46 2.09 -18.16
CA TYR A 129 7.52 0.70 -18.66
C TYR A 129 6.20 0.23 -19.28
N ILE A 130 5.06 0.63 -18.68
CA ILE A 130 3.72 0.27 -19.21
C ILE A 130 3.27 1.20 -20.35
N GLY A 131 4.09 2.19 -20.73
CA GLY A 131 3.82 3.13 -21.83
C GLY A 131 2.94 4.30 -21.44
N GLY A 132 3.04 4.77 -20.19
CA GLY A 132 2.29 5.88 -19.64
C GLY A 132 0.86 5.50 -19.21
N ILE A 133 0.19 6.45 -18.55
CA ILE A 133 -1.20 6.34 -18.10
C ILE A 133 -2.06 7.45 -18.68
N GLU A 134 -3.32 7.16 -18.96
CA GLU A 134 -4.26 8.15 -19.49
C GLU A 134 -4.96 8.89 -18.35
N VAL A 135 -4.82 10.21 -18.32
CA VAL A 135 -5.37 11.11 -17.30
C VAL A 135 -6.06 12.30 -17.96
N ASP A 136 -7.15 12.77 -17.38
CA ASP A 136 -7.86 13.98 -17.79
C ASP A 136 -7.35 15.18 -16.99
N VAL A 137 -6.32 15.86 -17.52
CA VAL A 137 -5.72 17.03 -16.89
C VAL A 137 -6.65 18.23 -17.01
N LYS A 138 -7.11 18.76 -15.88
CA LYS A 138 -8.01 19.92 -15.83
C LYS A 138 -7.25 21.23 -16.01
N ASP A 139 -7.95 22.26 -16.50
CA ASP A 139 -7.35 23.59 -16.78
C ASP A 139 -6.68 24.17 -15.53
N TYR A 140 -7.31 24.06 -14.36
CA TYR A 140 -6.77 24.58 -13.10
C TYR A 140 -5.57 23.79 -12.55
N GLN A 141 -5.28 22.60 -13.09
CA GLN A 141 -4.16 21.75 -12.66
C GLN A 141 -2.89 21.99 -13.46
N LEU A 142 -3.00 22.50 -14.70
CA LEU A 142 -1.91 22.51 -15.66
C LEU A 142 -0.68 23.31 -15.20
N GLU A 143 -0.90 24.48 -14.62
CA GLU A 143 0.19 25.35 -14.15
C GLU A 143 0.96 24.69 -13.01
N GLU A 144 0.25 24.22 -11.97
CA GLU A 144 0.87 23.55 -10.83
C GLU A 144 1.52 22.22 -11.24
N LEU A 145 0.91 21.45 -12.15
CA LEU A 145 1.50 20.24 -12.68
C LEU A 145 2.87 20.51 -13.30
N ASN A 146 2.97 21.51 -14.16
CA ASN A 146 4.22 21.88 -14.81
C ASN A 146 5.28 22.44 -13.84
N LYS A 147 4.86 23.14 -12.79
CA LYS A 147 5.74 23.57 -11.71
C LYS A 147 6.34 22.37 -10.95
N TYR A 148 5.53 21.40 -10.56
CA TYR A 148 6.00 20.18 -9.88
C TYR A 148 6.91 19.32 -10.77
N ILE A 149 6.65 19.25 -12.08
CA ILE A 149 7.57 18.62 -13.04
C ILE A 149 8.93 19.31 -12.99
N GLY A 150 8.96 20.64 -13.05
CA GLY A 150 10.19 21.43 -12.99
C GLY A 150 10.97 21.25 -11.68
N GLU A 151 10.29 21.19 -10.55
CA GLU A 151 10.92 20.97 -9.25
C GLU A 151 11.55 19.56 -9.14
N SER A 152 10.89 18.55 -9.69
CA SER A 152 11.35 17.16 -9.65
C SER A 152 12.57 16.90 -10.53
N THR A 153 12.74 17.65 -11.62
CA THR A 153 13.77 17.40 -12.63
C THR A 153 14.91 18.41 -12.62
N GLY A 154 14.80 19.47 -11.80
CA GLY A 154 15.74 20.60 -11.85
C GLY A 154 15.59 21.47 -13.11
N GLY A 155 14.49 21.32 -13.83
CA GLY A 155 14.10 22.04 -15.04
C GLY A 155 12.90 21.35 -15.69
N ASN A 156 12.04 22.10 -16.36
CA ASN A 156 10.86 21.56 -17.00
C ASN A 156 11.21 21.00 -18.39
N ASP A 157 11.73 19.78 -18.45
CA ASP A 157 12.17 19.09 -19.67
C ASP A 157 11.07 18.25 -20.35
N CYS A 158 9.92 18.06 -19.69
CA CYS A 158 8.79 17.32 -20.24
C CYS A 158 7.43 17.93 -19.82
N PRO A 159 7.17 19.22 -20.16
CA PRO A 159 5.93 19.87 -19.75
C PRO A 159 4.70 19.19 -20.37
N VAL A 160 3.59 19.29 -19.65
CA VAL A 160 2.27 19.00 -20.21
C VAL A 160 1.78 20.25 -20.93
N GLU A 161 1.58 20.16 -22.25
CA GLU A 161 1.31 21.33 -23.09
C GLU A 161 -0.16 21.76 -23.14
N LYS A 162 -1.07 20.84 -22.84
CA LYS A 162 -2.51 21.06 -22.96
C LYS A 162 -3.31 20.30 -21.88
N THR A 163 -4.54 20.72 -21.69
CA THR A 163 -5.51 20.07 -20.82
C THR A 163 -6.33 19.03 -21.55
N GLY A 164 -7.17 18.29 -20.82
CA GLY A 164 -7.98 17.19 -21.33
C GLY A 164 -7.29 15.82 -21.23
N ILE A 165 -7.95 14.82 -21.81
CA ILE A 165 -7.49 13.43 -21.77
C ILE A 165 -6.21 13.28 -22.58
N GLN A 166 -5.17 12.78 -21.93
CA GLN A 166 -3.86 12.56 -22.54
C GLN A 166 -3.04 11.52 -21.77
N THR A 167 -2.03 10.97 -22.44
CA THR A 167 -1.10 10.02 -21.82
C THR A 167 0.02 10.80 -21.10
N LEU A 168 0.15 10.58 -19.79
CA LEU A 168 1.23 11.10 -18.97
C LEU A 168 2.34 10.05 -18.86
N ASN A 169 3.59 10.48 -19.00
CA ASN A 169 4.77 9.67 -18.69
C ASN A 169 4.99 9.58 -17.17
N GLY A 170 6.01 8.83 -16.72
CA GLY A 170 6.27 8.59 -15.29
C GLY A 170 6.43 9.87 -14.48
N LYS A 171 7.26 10.82 -14.94
CA LYS A 171 7.48 12.12 -14.28
C LYS A 171 6.22 12.97 -14.22
N GLN A 172 5.48 13.03 -15.32
CA GLN A 172 4.22 13.77 -15.39
C GLN A 172 3.17 13.17 -14.46
N ALA A 173 3.04 11.83 -14.44
CA ALA A 173 2.09 11.12 -13.58
C ALA A 173 2.43 11.26 -12.10
N LEU A 174 3.73 11.19 -11.74
CA LEU A 174 4.19 11.44 -10.37
C LEU A 174 3.87 12.88 -9.94
N SER A 175 4.18 13.85 -10.79
CA SER A 175 3.90 15.25 -10.50
C SER A 175 2.41 15.51 -10.36
N TYR A 176 1.57 14.90 -11.20
CA TYR A 176 0.11 14.96 -11.10
C TYR A 176 -0.41 14.43 -9.75
N ALA A 177 0.16 13.33 -9.26
CA ALA A 177 -0.21 12.76 -7.96
C ALA A 177 0.27 13.59 -6.76
N ARG A 178 1.20 14.54 -6.97
CA ARG A 178 1.84 15.34 -5.91
C ARG A 178 1.33 16.77 -5.81
N ILE A 179 0.70 17.33 -6.84
CA ILE A 179 0.25 18.73 -6.83
C ILE A 179 -0.71 19.01 -5.67
N ARG A 180 -0.54 20.17 -5.04
CA ARG A 180 -1.29 20.58 -3.84
C ARG A 180 -1.86 21.99 -3.96
N TYR A 181 -1.02 22.97 -4.37
CA TYR A 181 -1.37 24.36 -4.31
C TYR A 181 -2.32 24.74 -5.44
N ASN A 182 -3.31 25.59 -5.15
CA ASN A 182 -4.31 26.11 -6.11
C ASN A 182 -5.15 25.05 -6.83
N VAL A 183 -5.03 23.78 -6.45
CA VAL A 183 -5.64 22.64 -7.17
C VAL A 183 -6.38 21.69 -6.22
N GLY A 184 -6.82 22.21 -5.08
CA GLY A 184 -7.55 21.46 -4.06
C GLY A 184 -6.76 21.19 -2.78
N ASP A 185 -7.40 20.49 -1.88
CA ASP A 185 -6.88 20.15 -0.56
C ASP A 185 -6.19 18.77 -0.53
N GLU A 186 -5.94 18.27 0.67
CA GLU A 186 -5.36 16.94 0.90
C GLU A 186 -6.25 15.81 0.38
N TYR A 187 -7.57 15.99 0.38
CA TYR A 187 -8.53 15.01 -0.14
C TYR A 187 -8.37 14.84 -1.65
N GLU A 188 -8.33 15.94 -2.41
CA GLU A 188 -8.14 15.91 -3.85
C GLU A 188 -6.76 15.36 -4.24
N ARG A 189 -5.71 15.60 -3.43
CA ARG A 189 -4.41 14.96 -3.65
C ARG A 189 -4.50 13.45 -3.53
N THR A 190 -5.16 12.93 -2.49
CA THR A 190 -5.30 11.49 -2.33
C THR A 190 -6.21 10.87 -3.39
N ASP A 191 -7.18 11.62 -3.94
CA ASP A 191 -7.99 11.19 -5.09
C ASP A 191 -7.11 11.01 -6.34
N ARG A 192 -6.25 11.99 -6.66
CA ARG A 192 -5.29 11.86 -7.76
C ARG A 192 -4.32 10.69 -7.57
N GLN A 193 -3.85 10.46 -6.35
CA GLN A 193 -3.01 9.29 -6.04
C GLN A 193 -3.72 7.98 -6.34
N ARG A 194 -4.99 7.83 -5.91
CA ARG A 194 -5.78 6.64 -6.22
C ARG A 194 -6.08 6.50 -7.71
N GLU A 195 -6.42 7.62 -8.37
CA GLU A 195 -6.65 7.64 -9.83
C GLU A 195 -5.43 7.10 -10.58
N VAL A 196 -4.25 7.57 -10.25
CA VAL A 196 -3.00 7.12 -10.88
C VAL A 196 -2.74 5.63 -10.63
N ILE A 197 -2.92 5.15 -9.40
CA ILE A 197 -2.78 3.73 -9.08
C ILE A 197 -3.82 2.90 -9.85
N PHE A 198 -5.08 3.35 -9.89
CA PHE A 198 -6.12 2.71 -10.68
C PHE A 198 -5.72 2.58 -12.15
N LYS A 199 -5.22 3.67 -12.76
CA LYS A 199 -4.77 3.66 -14.16
C LYS A 199 -3.60 2.72 -14.41
N VAL A 200 -2.68 2.59 -13.45
CA VAL A 200 -1.60 1.59 -13.52
C VAL A 200 -2.15 0.17 -13.47
N ILE A 201 -3.08 -0.12 -12.55
CA ILE A 201 -3.71 -1.44 -12.43
C ILE A 201 -4.51 -1.78 -13.70
N GLU A 202 -5.31 -0.83 -14.21
CA GLU A 202 -6.07 -0.96 -15.46
C GLU A 202 -5.16 -1.31 -16.64
N LYS A 203 -4.05 -0.60 -16.77
CA LYS A 203 -3.06 -0.83 -17.82
C LYS A 203 -2.39 -2.19 -17.70
N LEU A 204 -2.05 -2.61 -16.46
CA LEU A 204 -1.47 -3.92 -16.18
C LEU A 204 -2.49 -5.04 -16.46
N GLN A 205 -3.75 -4.90 -16.07
CA GLN A 205 -4.79 -5.89 -16.37
C GLN A 205 -4.93 -6.13 -17.88
N ASN A 206 -4.82 -5.08 -18.69
CA ASN A 206 -4.86 -5.16 -20.15
C ASN A 206 -3.52 -5.62 -20.77
N THR A 207 -2.50 -5.88 -19.94
CA THR A 207 -1.18 -6.32 -20.38
C THR A 207 -1.07 -7.85 -20.27
N LYS A 208 -0.45 -8.50 -21.26
CA LYS A 208 -0.24 -9.96 -21.23
C LYS A 208 0.60 -10.36 -20.00
N PRO A 209 0.19 -11.38 -19.21
CA PRO A 209 0.92 -11.81 -18.01
C PRO A 209 2.41 -12.12 -18.22
N SER A 210 2.80 -12.50 -19.45
CA SER A 210 4.21 -12.72 -19.78
C SER A 210 5.10 -11.48 -19.63
N LYS A 211 4.52 -10.27 -19.62
CA LYS A 211 5.23 -9.01 -19.39
C LYS A 211 5.41 -8.68 -17.91
N TYR A 212 4.67 -9.32 -17.00
CA TYR A 212 4.75 -9.02 -15.56
C TYR A 212 6.14 -9.28 -14.98
N LEU A 213 6.84 -10.31 -15.45
CA LEU A 213 8.23 -10.54 -15.05
C LEU A 213 9.18 -9.40 -15.46
N GLY A 214 8.90 -8.76 -16.61
CA GLY A 214 9.64 -7.57 -17.03
C GLY A 214 9.37 -6.38 -16.12
N VAL A 215 8.09 -6.12 -15.77
CA VAL A 215 7.71 -5.09 -14.79
C VAL A 215 8.44 -5.31 -13.48
N MET A 216 8.35 -6.52 -12.92
CA MET A 216 9.03 -6.86 -11.65
C MET A 216 10.53 -6.61 -11.74
N ASN A 217 11.19 -7.05 -12.82
CA ASN A 217 12.64 -6.87 -12.97
C ASN A 217 13.05 -5.40 -13.03
N THR A 218 12.25 -4.55 -13.67
CA THR A 218 12.52 -3.11 -13.79
C THR A 218 12.40 -2.39 -12.45
N MET A 219 11.61 -2.93 -11.53
CA MET A 219 11.32 -2.31 -10.24
C MET A 219 12.25 -2.75 -9.11
N LEU A 220 13.13 -3.74 -9.34
CA LEU A 220 13.91 -4.38 -8.27
C LEU A 220 14.77 -3.45 -7.41
N GLU A 221 15.12 -2.27 -7.92
CA GLU A 221 15.95 -1.29 -7.20
C GLU A 221 15.10 -0.23 -6.46
N TYR A 222 13.81 -0.21 -6.71
CA TYR A 222 12.91 0.86 -6.28
C TYR A 222 11.81 0.39 -5.36
N ILE A 223 11.72 -0.91 -5.08
CA ILE A 223 10.70 -1.48 -4.19
C ILE A 223 11.31 -2.37 -3.11
N LYS A 224 10.65 -2.38 -1.94
CA LYS A 224 10.84 -3.38 -0.90
C LYS A 224 9.51 -3.95 -0.47
N THR A 225 9.46 -5.23 -0.18
CA THR A 225 8.22 -5.90 0.19
C THR A 225 8.49 -7.16 1.01
N ASN A 226 7.56 -7.52 1.86
CA ASN A 226 7.52 -8.82 2.53
C ASN A 226 6.68 -9.87 1.77
N ILE A 227 6.24 -9.55 0.53
CA ILE A 227 5.50 -10.48 -0.33
C ILE A 227 6.48 -11.31 -1.14
N ASP A 228 6.34 -12.63 -1.09
CA ASP A 228 7.16 -13.51 -1.93
C ASP A 228 6.89 -13.23 -3.43
N PRO A 229 7.92 -13.23 -4.30
CA PRO A 229 7.73 -12.95 -5.72
C PRO A 229 6.71 -13.84 -6.44
N LEU A 230 6.57 -15.11 -6.03
CA LEU A 230 5.54 -15.99 -6.59
C LEU A 230 4.14 -15.61 -6.11
N GLU A 231 4.02 -15.21 -4.86
CA GLU A 231 2.76 -14.70 -4.30
C GLU A 231 2.34 -13.42 -5.02
N ALA A 232 3.27 -12.48 -5.23
CA ALA A 232 3.01 -11.25 -5.99
C ALA A 232 2.53 -11.54 -7.42
N LEU A 233 3.16 -12.49 -8.12
CA LEU A 233 2.72 -12.93 -9.43
C LEU A 233 1.33 -13.57 -9.41
N ASN A 234 1.02 -14.38 -8.39
CA ASN A 234 -0.31 -14.99 -8.22
C ASN A 234 -1.38 -13.92 -7.97
N MET A 235 -1.10 -12.90 -7.16
CA MET A 235 -2.00 -11.78 -6.94
C MET A 235 -2.26 -11.01 -8.24
N ALA A 236 -1.21 -10.67 -8.98
CA ALA A 236 -1.34 -10.01 -10.28
C ALA A 236 -2.13 -10.86 -11.29
N TYR A 237 -1.88 -12.17 -11.34
CA TYR A 237 -2.62 -13.09 -12.19
C TYR A 237 -4.08 -13.24 -11.78
N THR A 238 -4.38 -13.18 -10.48
CA THR A 238 -5.75 -13.20 -9.97
C THR A 238 -6.53 -11.97 -10.45
N ILE A 239 -5.95 -10.78 -10.36
CA ILE A 239 -6.54 -9.54 -10.88
C ILE A 239 -6.75 -9.64 -12.41
N TYR A 240 -5.75 -10.17 -13.14
CA TYR A 240 -5.86 -10.38 -14.59
C TYR A 240 -7.04 -11.28 -14.98
N LYS A 241 -7.40 -12.22 -14.12
CA LYS A 241 -8.53 -13.16 -14.34
C LYS A 241 -9.90 -12.60 -13.97
N PHE A 242 -9.98 -11.44 -13.37
CA PHE A 242 -11.28 -10.84 -13.09
C PHE A 242 -11.99 -10.50 -14.39
N PRO A 243 -13.32 -10.73 -14.46
CA PRO A 243 -14.09 -10.53 -15.68
C PRO A 243 -14.13 -9.05 -16.12
N SER A 244 -14.04 -8.15 -15.15
CA SER A 244 -13.89 -6.71 -15.32
C SER A 244 -13.04 -6.17 -14.18
N LEU A 245 -12.37 -5.04 -14.40
CA LEU A 245 -11.70 -4.32 -13.34
C LEU A 245 -12.72 -3.41 -12.65
N ASP A 246 -13.26 -3.88 -11.53
CA ASP A 246 -14.07 -3.06 -10.64
C ASP A 246 -13.17 -2.59 -9.49
N VAL A 247 -12.88 -1.29 -9.45
CA VAL A 247 -12.04 -0.67 -8.43
C VAL A 247 -12.85 0.30 -7.61
N GLU A 248 -13.09 -0.07 -6.38
CA GLU A 248 -13.79 0.73 -5.39
C GLU A 248 -12.81 1.56 -4.58
N GLN A 249 -13.22 2.76 -4.15
CA GLN A 249 -12.32 3.70 -3.51
C GLN A 249 -12.92 4.27 -2.22
N LEU A 250 -12.05 4.46 -1.22
CA LEU A 250 -12.39 5.06 0.06
C LEU A 250 -11.25 5.95 0.55
N GLN A 251 -11.56 6.93 1.37
CA GLN A 251 -10.58 7.77 2.08
C GLN A 251 -10.84 7.69 3.58
N ILE A 252 -9.81 7.56 4.36
CA ILE A 252 -9.90 7.53 5.83
C ILE A 252 -8.86 8.51 6.42
N PRO A 253 -9.27 9.39 7.34
CA PRO A 253 -10.63 9.54 7.88
C PRO A 253 -11.61 10.15 6.86
N LEU A 254 -12.89 9.85 7.06
CA LEU A 254 -13.95 10.52 6.31
C LEU A 254 -14.05 11.99 6.71
N VAL A 255 -14.26 12.88 5.73
CA VAL A 255 -14.45 14.33 5.97
C VAL A 255 -15.54 14.58 7.02
N ALA A 256 -16.69 13.93 6.85
CA ALA A 256 -17.84 14.09 7.74
C ALA A 256 -17.60 13.58 9.18
N LEU A 257 -16.58 12.76 9.40
CA LEU A 257 -16.22 12.15 10.69
C LEU A 257 -14.83 12.54 11.18
N SER A 258 -14.35 13.70 10.75
CA SER A 258 -13.04 14.26 11.15
C SER A 258 -13.07 15.79 11.15
N GLU A 259 -12.04 16.38 11.79
CA GLU A 259 -11.77 17.82 11.79
C GLU A 259 -10.28 18.03 11.59
N THR A 260 -9.91 18.98 10.74
CA THR A 260 -8.51 19.39 10.56
C THR A 260 -8.23 20.62 11.39
N ARG A 261 -7.23 20.56 12.27
CA ARG A 261 -6.76 21.71 13.05
C ARG A 261 -5.35 21.53 13.56
N ASN A 262 -4.74 22.62 14.01
CA ASN A 262 -3.49 22.56 14.75
C ASN A 262 -3.69 21.89 16.12
N TYR A 263 -2.80 20.98 16.48
CA TYR A 263 -2.89 20.21 17.72
C TYR A 263 -1.53 20.06 18.38
N LYS A 264 -1.38 20.61 19.57
CA LYS A 264 -0.13 20.63 20.31
C LYS A 264 1.03 21.16 19.42
N GLU A 265 2.21 20.53 19.49
CA GLU A 265 3.37 20.82 18.63
C GLU A 265 3.35 20.10 17.27
N LEU A 266 2.35 19.27 17.01
CA LEU A 266 2.30 18.45 15.79
C LEU A 266 1.88 19.24 14.53
N GLY A 267 1.45 20.51 14.72
CA GLY A 267 0.92 21.32 13.64
C GLY A 267 -0.46 20.82 13.18
N SER A 268 -0.77 21.01 11.91
CA SER A 268 -2.07 20.60 11.34
C SER A 268 -2.20 19.08 11.31
N VAL A 269 -3.25 18.56 11.93
CA VAL A 269 -3.59 17.12 11.99
C VAL A 269 -5.07 16.91 11.67
N PHE A 270 -5.41 15.69 11.23
CA PHE A 270 -6.78 15.21 11.17
C PHE A 270 -7.14 14.53 12.50
N LEU A 271 -8.04 15.14 13.26
CA LEU A 271 -8.69 14.54 14.43
C LEU A 271 -9.94 13.82 13.97
N MET A 272 -10.14 12.58 14.36
CA MET A 272 -11.25 11.77 13.86
C MET A 272 -12.03 11.05 14.95
N ASP A 273 -13.26 10.72 14.68
CA ASP A 273 -13.96 9.66 15.40
C ASP A 273 -13.37 8.30 14.96
N ARG A 274 -12.43 7.82 15.74
CA ARG A 274 -11.66 6.60 15.41
C ARG A 274 -12.55 5.38 15.26
N LEU A 275 -13.53 5.19 16.16
CA LEU A 275 -14.36 3.99 16.16
C LEU A 275 -15.29 3.93 14.96
N GLN A 276 -15.88 5.06 14.57
CA GLN A 276 -16.72 5.11 13.37
C GLN A 276 -15.90 4.90 12.11
N ASN A 277 -14.74 5.57 11.96
CA ASN A 277 -13.86 5.40 10.81
C ASN A 277 -13.33 3.95 10.71
N ALA A 278 -12.99 3.31 11.83
CA ALA A 278 -12.59 1.90 11.86
C ALA A 278 -13.72 0.96 11.44
N SER A 279 -14.95 1.18 11.93
CA SER A 279 -16.12 0.39 11.54
C SER A 279 -16.45 0.52 10.05
N ILE A 280 -16.38 1.75 9.53
CA ILE A 280 -16.62 2.02 8.11
C ILE A 280 -15.57 1.32 7.24
N LEU A 281 -14.30 1.43 7.59
CA LEU A 281 -13.22 0.77 6.86
C LEU A 281 -13.38 -0.76 6.90
N TYR A 282 -13.69 -1.32 8.07
CA TYR A 282 -13.95 -2.76 8.22
C TYR A 282 -15.10 -3.21 7.31
N ASN A 283 -16.23 -2.51 7.35
CA ASN A 283 -17.40 -2.83 6.54
C ASN A 283 -17.11 -2.70 5.03
N PHE A 284 -16.35 -1.68 4.63
CA PHE A 284 -15.92 -1.51 3.24
C PHE A 284 -15.04 -2.65 2.76
N ILE A 285 -14.03 -3.04 3.55
CA ILE A 285 -13.10 -4.12 3.18
C ILE A 285 -13.79 -5.48 3.19
N TYR A 286 -14.48 -5.84 4.28
CA TYR A 286 -14.89 -7.21 4.53
C TYR A 286 -16.38 -7.50 4.25
N GLU A 287 -17.23 -6.49 4.38
CA GLU A 287 -18.69 -6.65 4.25
C GLU A 287 -19.23 -6.07 2.93
N ASN A 288 -18.37 -5.47 2.12
CA ASN A 288 -18.72 -4.80 0.86
C ASN A 288 -19.82 -3.73 1.05
N LYS A 289 -19.75 -3.00 2.17
CA LYS A 289 -20.68 -1.92 2.53
C LYS A 289 -19.99 -0.57 2.42
N TYR A 290 -20.68 0.38 1.82
CA TYR A 290 -20.18 1.75 1.67
C TYR A 290 -20.62 2.63 2.84
N PRO A 291 -19.87 3.73 3.11
CA PRO A 291 -20.31 4.74 4.06
C PRO A 291 -21.71 5.27 3.69
N ASN A 292 -22.58 5.38 4.70
CA ASN A 292 -23.88 6.02 4.59
C ASN A 292 -23.96 7.15 5.62
N GLU A 293 -24.05 8.39 5.16
CA GLU A 293 -24.04 9.56 6.04
C GLU A 293 -25.26 9.61 6.99
N GLU A 294 -26.37 8.97 6.62
CA GLU A 294 -27.55 8.86 7.48
C GLU A 294 -27.29 8.01 8.74
N GLU A 295 -26.27 7.15 8.71
CA GLU A 295 -25.87 6.29 9.82
C GLU A 295 -24.79 6.91 10.71
N PHE A 296 -24.26 8.09 10.36
CA PHE A 296 -23.19 8.72 11.12
C PHE A 296 -23.67 9.29 12.44
N ASN A 297 -22.89 9.02 13.49
CA ASN A 297 -23.15 9.57 14.82
C ASN A 297 -22.28 10.81 15.06
N TYR A 298 -22.84 11.98 14.74
CA TYR A 298 -22.16 13.27 14.92
C TYR A 298 -21.98 13.66 16.40
N ASP A 299 -22.81 13.15 17.31
CA ASP A 299 -22.62 13.38 18.74
C ASP A 299 -21.39 12.61 19.27
N SER A 300 -21.11 11.44 18.73
CA SER A 300 -19.87 10.70 18.99
C SER A 300 -18.65 11.48 18.52
N LEU A 301 -18.64 11.97 17.29
CA LEU A 301 -17.59 12.84 16.76
C LEU A 301 -17.34 14.05 17.67
N LYS A 302 -18.40 14.77 18.03
CA LYS A 302 -18.30 15.93 18.92
C LYS A 302 -17.69 15.57 20.27
N THR A 303 -18.04 14.41 20.81
CA THR A 303 -17.48 13.91 22.08
C THR A 303 -15.99 13.62 21.95
N GLU A 304 -15.56 12.99 20.85
CA GLU A 304 -14.15 12.71 20.58
C GLU A 304 -13.36 14.02 20.39
N LEU A 305 -13.86 14.96 19.60
CA LEU A 305 -13.23 16.27 19.42
C LEU A 305 -13.10 17.06 20.74
N GLN A 306 -14.08 16.95 21.64
CA GLN A 306 -13.99 17.55 22.96
C GLN A 306 -12.89 16.90 23.85
N LYS A 307 -12.67 15.59 23.73
CA LYS A 307 -11.55 14.93 24.42
C LYS A 307 -10.21 15.48 23.95
N TYR A 308 -10.00 15.61 22.64
CA TYR A 308 -8.80 16.23 22.08
C TYR A 308 -8.60 17.67 22.56
N ALA A 309 -9.67 18.49 22.56
CA ALA A 309 -9.60 19.86 23.05
C ALA A 309 -9.22 19.94 24.54
N ASN A 310 -9.73 19.01 25.37
CA ASN A 310 -9.38 18.95 26.78
C ASN A 310 -7.92 18.54 26.98
N GLN A 311 -7.42 17.55 26.23
CA GLN A 311 -6.02 17.10 26.28
C GLN A 311 -5.08 18.22 25.84
N GLU A 312 -5.41 18.95 24.78
CA GLU A 312 -4.63 20.10 24.31
C GLU A 312 -4.61 21.23 25.35
N SER A 313 -5.75 21.52 25.99
CA SER A 313 -5.83 22.52 27.05
C SER A 313 -4.92 22.16 28.24
N VAL A 314 -4.87 20.89 28.64
CA VAL A 314 -3.96 20.40 29.69
C VAL A 314 -2.51 20.53 29.26
N TYR A 315 -2.19 20.13 28.03
CA TYR A 315 -0.85 20.25 27.46
C TYR A 315 -0.38 21.70 27.44
N ASN A 316 -1.18 22.61 26.91
CA ASN A 316 -0.85 24.04 26.82
C ASN A 316 -0.60 24.67 28.19
N LYS A 317 -1.39 24.30 29.22
CA LYS A 317 -1.16 24.75 30.59
C LYS A 317 0.12 24.19 31.20
N MET A 318 0.45 22.93 30.91
CA MET A 318 1.65 22.27 31.43
C MET A 318 2.95 22.91 30.91
N TYR A 319 2.94 23.33 29.65
CA TYR A 319 4.10 23.90 28.97
C TYR A 319 4.05 25.42 28.82
N ASP A 320 3.07 26.11 29.45
CA ASP A 320 2.87 27.58 29.39
C ASP A 320 2.79 28.09 27.94
N ILE A 321 2.04 27.33 27.08
CA ILE A 321 1.89 27.64 25.68
C ILE A 321 0.62 28.46 25.48
N ASN A 322 0.75 29.64 24.85
CA ASN A 322 -0.39 30.40 24.37
C ASN A 322 -0.81 29.87 23.00
N PRO A 323 -2.05 29.37 22.83
CA PRO A 323 -2.53 28.85 21.53
C PRO A 323 -2.43 29.85 20.37
N ASN A 324 -2.38 31.15 20.65
CA ASN A 324 -2.23 32.20 19.63
C ASN A 324 -0.80 32.40 19.16
N ASP A 325 0.18 31.72 19.77
CA ASP A 325 1.60 31.84 19.39
C ASP A 325 1.98 30.83 18.27
N TYR A 326 1.05 29.99 17.84
CA TYR A 326 1.23 29.13 16.68
C TYR A 326 1.03 29.93 15.39
N ILE A 327 2.11 30.09 14.63
CA ILE A 327 2.06 30.68 13.29
C ILE A 327 2.13 29.54 12.30
N GLU A 328 1.10 29.40 11.46
CA GLU A 328 1.16 28.47 10.33
C GLU A 328 2.24 28.89 9.35
N ALA A 329 3.19 28.02 9.06
CA ALA A 329 4.09 28.19 7.94
C ALA A 329 3.39 27.75 6.65
N GLN A 330 3.73 28.38 5.53
CA GLN A 330 3.17 28.08 4.21
C GLN A 330 3.38 26.62 3.75
N ASP A 331 4.30 25.91 4.38
CA ASP A 331 4.66 24.53 4.13
C ASP A 331 3.95 23.53 5.07
N GLY A 332 3.05 24.01 5.93
CA GLY A 332 2.32 23.19 6.92
C GLY A 332 3.13 22.85 8.17
N GLU A 333 4.34 23.38 8.34
CA GLU A 333 5.06 23.33 9.60
C GLU A 333 4.61 24.48 10.51
N VAL A 334 4.35 24.18 11.80
CA VAL A 334 4.05 25.18 12.81
C VAL A 334 5.36 25.70 13.40
N LYS A 335 5.65 27.01 13.20
CA LYS A 335 6.78 27.66 13.85
C LYS A 335 6.27 28.44 15.06
N ARG A 336 6.87 28.21 16.23
CA ARG A 336 6.62 29.04 17.41
C ARG A 336 7.15 30.46 17.20
N GLY A 337 6.34 31.47 17.48
CA GLY A 337 6.80 32.85 17.60
C GLY A 337 7.86 32.96 18.71
N ASN A 338 8.82 33.87 18.53
CA ASN A 338 10.08 34.09 19.28
C ASN A 338 9.97 34.09 20.82
N ASN A 339 9.55 32.99 21.46
CA ASN A 339 9.81 32.80 22.89
C ASN A 339 10.70 31.56 23.05
N SER A 340 11.94 31.83 23.44
CA SER A 340 13.02 30.87 23.62
C SER A 340 12.73 29.89 24.77
N MET A 341 11.96 28.84 24.50
CA MET A 341 12.08 27.56 25.18
C MET A 341 12.34 26.52 24.12
N GLU A 342 13.46 25.82 24.20
CA GLU A 342 13.75 24.66 23.39
C GLU A 342 12.59 23.69 23.53
N ALA A 343 11.94 23.39 22.40
CA ALA A 343 10.97 22.29 22.33
C ALA A 343 11.65 21.04 22.88
N PRO A 344 10.90 20.11 23.53
CA PRO A 344 11.41 18.78 23.77
C PRO A 344 11.94 18.26 22.43
N GLN A 345 13.23 17.97 22.37
CA GLN A 345 13.84 17.40 21.16
C GLN A 345 13.04 16.15 20.83
N GLU A 346 12.63 16.00 19.58
CA GLU A 346 12.17 14.71 19.06
C GLU A 346 13.14 13.66 19.61
N PRO A 347 12.66 12.52 20.16
CA PRO A 347 13.56 11.53 20.70
C PRO A 347 14.62 11.24 19.64
N ASN A 348 15.89 11.53 19.97
CA ASN A 348 17.01 11.28 19.08
C ASN A 348 16.91 9.82 18.63
N TYR A 349 16.53 9.59 17.40
CA TYR A 349 16.66 8.29 16.77
C TYR A 349 18.17 7.99 16.72
N VAL A 350 18.64 7.21 17.69
CA VAL A 350 19.93 6.53 17.61
C VAL A 350 19.62 5.23 16.85
N PRO A 351 20.12 5.05 15.63
CA PRO A 351 20.03 3.76 14.98
C PRO A 351 20.61 2.73 15.95
N ASN A 352 19.88 1.67 16.27
CA ASN A 352 20.44 0.54 16.98
C ASN A 352 21.66 0.08 16.18
N GLU A 353 22.84 0.29 16.73
CA GLU A 353 24.06 -0.32 16.19
C GLU A 353 23.79 -1.82 16.06
N PRO A 354 24.18 -2.46 14.94
CA PRO A 354 24.04 -3.89 14.83
C PRO A 354 24.78 -4.51 16.00
N ILE A 355 24.08 -5.32 16.79
CA ILE A 355 24.68 -6.10 17.88
C ILE A 355 25.79 -6.92 17.23
N SER A 356 27.04 -6.50 17.47
CA SER A 356 28.23 -7.24 17.08
C SER A 356 28.12 -8.62 17.71
N ALA A 357 28.24 -9.65 16.87
CA ALA A 357 28.36 -11.02 17.35
C ALA A 357 29.48 -11.09 18.41
N PRO A 358 29.32 -11.90 19.49
CA PRO A 358 30.37 -12.05 20.46
C PRO A 358 31.63 -12.56 19.74
N GLU A 359 32.73 -11.84 19.89
CA GLU A 359 34.06 -12.29 19.50
C GLU A 359 34.33 -13.60 20.24
N GLU A 360 34.51 -14.69 19.50
CA GLU A 360 35.11 -15.91 20.01
C GLU A 360 36.53 -15.57 20.43
N GLU A 361 36.80 -15.54 21.74
CA GLU A 361 38.14 -15.50 22.28
C GLU A 361 38.92 -16.77 21.82
N ALA A 362 39.87 -16.59 20.93
CA ALA A 362 40.82 -17.60 20.57
C ALA A 362 41.75 -17.85 21.76
N GLY A 363 41.35 -18.78 22.60
CA GLY A 363 42.20 -19.35 23.64
C GLY A 363 43.18 -20.33 23.01
N ASP A 364 44.45 -19.89 22.90
CA ASP A 364 45.62 -20.75 22.65
C ASP A 364 45.78 -21.75 23.78
N ASN A 365 45.65 -23.04 23.50
CA ASN A 365 46.13 -24.08 24.39
C ASN A 365 46.68 -25.27 23.62
N SER A 366 48.02 -25.24 23.41
CA SER A 366 48.86 -26.35 23.00
C SER A 366 48.86 -27.44 24.08
N GLY A 367 48.48 -28.66 23.74
CA GLY A 367 48.77 -29.79 24.67
C GLY A 367 48.13 -31.12 24.31
N GLN A 368 48.91 -31.94 23.61
CA GLN A 368 49.01 -33.41 23.71
C GLN A 368 47.80 -34.31 23.46
N VAL A 369 47.90 -35.06 22.39
CA VAL A 369 47.23 -36.32 22.07
C VAL A 369 47.79 -37.46 22.94
N PRO A 370 46.96 -38.41 23.44
CA PRO A 370 47.25 -39.82 23.30
C PRO A 370 46.07 -40.64 22.70
N PRO A 371 46.34 -41.93 22.31
CA PRO A 371 45.69 -42.55 21.18
C PRO A 371 44.53 -43.54 21.55
N ASN A 372 43.75 -43.79 20.49
CA ASN A 372 42.88 -44.98 20.20
C ASN A 372 42.48 -45.90 21.35
N GLU A 373 41.17 -46.12 21.49
CA GLU A 373 40.61 -47.45 21.60
C GLU A 373 39.25 -47.58 20.89
N ASP A 374 39.22 -48.63 20.11
CA ASP A 374 38.17 -49.18 19.28
C ASP A 374 37.02 -49.74 20.13
N SER A 375 35.78 -49.45 19.81
CA SER A 375 34.66 -50.36 20.08
C SER A 375 33.43 -49.95 19.26
N GLY A 376 33.15 -50.82 18.28
CA GLY A 376 31.96 -50.75 17.49
C GLY A 376 30.68 -51.06 18.27
N GLU A 377 29.62 -50.38 17.92
CA GLU A 377 28.28 -50.92 18.13
C GLU A 377 27.31 -50.51 17.01
N ASN A 378 26.64 -51.52 16.51
CA ASN A 378 25.61 -51.57 15.49
C ASN A 378 24.44 -50.64 15.73
N ILE A 379 24.03 -49.92 14.67
CA ILE A 379 22.67 -49.31 14.60
C ILE A 379 21.93 -50.00 13.45
N PRO A 380 20.69 -50.52 13.67
CA PRO A 380 19.92 -51.19 12.62
C PRO A 380 19.26 -50.22 11.70
N SER A 381 19.31 -50.51 10.41
CA SER A 381 18.62 -49.84 9.32
C SER A 381 17.12 -50.12 9.35
N THR A 382 16.29 -49.06 9.35
CA THR A 382 14.85 -49.13 9.06
C THR A 382 14.61 -48.95 7.55
N PRO A 383 13.58 -49.64 7.00
CA PRO A 383 13.39 -49.73 5.55
C PRO A 383 12.61 -48.54 4.96
N VAL A 384 13.00 -48.19 3.74
CA VAL A 384 12.35 -47.23 2.86
C VAL A 384 11.05 -47.82 2.33
N PRO A 385 9.92 -47.08 2.28
CA PRO A 385 8.70 -47.54 1.59
C PRO A 385 8.82 -47.38 0.07
N GLU A 386 8.42 -48.43 -0.64
CA GLU A 386 8.34 -48.52 -2.11
C GLU A 386 7.28 -47.59 -2.72
N VAL A 387 7.62 -47.05 -3.87
CA VAL A 387 6.77 -46.26 -4.78
C VAL A 387 5.92 -47.24 -5.60
N PRO A 388 4.59 -47.04 -5.75
CA PRO A 388 3.79 -47.88 -6.66
C PRO A 388 4.01 -47.48 -8.13
N LYS A 389 4.19 -48.51 -8.97
CA LYS A 389 4.32 -48.43 -10.43
C LYS A 389 2.98 -48.16 -11.08
N GLU A 390 3.01 -47.30 -12.11
CA GLU A 390 1.94 -47.13 -13.09
C GLU A 390 1.67 -48.39 -13.89
N PRO A 391 0.40 -48.63 -14.32
CA PRO A 391 0.09 -49.67 -15.36
C PRO A 391 0.14 -49.08 -16.74
N SER A 392 0.76 -49.86 -17.63
CA SER A 392 1.00 -49.67 -19.04
C SER A 392 -0.25 -49.74 -19.92
N GLU A 393 -0.11 -49.10 -21.06
CA GLU A 393 -0.92 -49.02 -22.24
C GLU A 393 -1.60 -50.33 -22.70
N GLY A 394 -2.83 -50.20 -23.23
CA GLY A 394 -3.50 -51.15 -24.04
C GLY A 394 -4.15 -50.45 -25.23
N THR A 395 -3.60 -50.74 -26.40
CA THR A 395 -4.09 -50.43 -27.75
C THR A 395 -5.26 -51.34 -28.11
N GLU A 396 -6.24 -50.82 -28.88
CA GLU A 396 -7.04 -51.43 -29.96
C GLU A 396 -8.21 -50.48 -30.31
N ASP A 397 -8.30 -49.93 -31.40
CA ASP A 397 -8.53 -50.21 -32.84
C ASP A 397 -9.99 -50.05 -33.25
N SER A 398 -10.18 -49.16 -34.25
CA SER A 398 -11.17 -49.12 -35.33
C SER A 398 -12.69 -49.23 -35.03
N ASN A 399 -13.48 -48.20 -35.40
CA ASN A 399 -14.26 -48.33 -36.64
C ASN A 399 -15.07 -47.06 -37.00
N SER A 400 -15.10 -46.83 -38.29
CA SER A 400 -15.82 -45.94 -39.17
C SER A 400 -17.32 -45.74 -38.91
N GLY A 401 -17.83 -44.53 -39.24
CA GLY A 401 -19.24 -44.28 -39.48
C GLY A 401 -19.50 -42.82 -39.87
N THR A 402 -19.45 -42.58 -41.16
CA THR A 402 -20.02 -41.45 -41.91
C THR A 402 -21.53 -41.40 -41.78
N GLU A 403 -22.12 -40.21 -41.59
CA GLU A 403 -23.34 -39.82 -42.34
C GLU A 403 -23.55 -38.29 -42.22
N GLU A 404 -23.70 -37.75 -43.45
CA GLU A 404 -24.14 -36.40 -43.78
C GLU A 404 -25.63 -36.22 -43.47
N THR A 405 -26.09 -35.01 -43.34
CA THR A 405 -27.18 -34.32 -44.07
C THR A 405 -27.75 -33.19 -43.21
N GLU A 406 -27.70 -32.07 -43.77
CA GLU A 406 -28.66 -31.15 -44.42
C GLU A 406 -29.20 -30.05 -43.49
N THR A 407 -28.90 -28.83 -43.95
CA THR A 407 -29.67 -27.60 -43.68
C THR A 407 -31.01 -27.62 -44.46
N PRO A 408 -32.03 -26.85 -44.03
CA PRO A 408 -32.36 -25.71 -44.88
C PRO A 408 -32.79 -24.42 -44.15
N SER A 409 -32.46 -23.40 -44.84
CA SER A 409 -32.85 -22.02 -45.07
C SER A 409 -34.29 -21.58 -44.82
N GLU A 410 -34.37 -20.25 -44.62
CA GLU A 410 -35.40 -19.27 -45.02
C GLU A 410 -36.56 -18.94 -44.09
N GLY A 411 -36.76 -17.61 -43.94
CA GLY A 411 -38.03 -17.02 -43.52
C GLY A 411 -37.96 -15.57 -43.11
N VAL A 412 -37.83 -14.69 -44.09
CA VAL A 412 -38.08 -13.24 -44.08
C VAL A 412 -39.50 -12.94 -43.59
N GLN A 413 -39.70 -11.92 -42.72
CA GLN A 413 -40.67 -10.85 -43.02
C GLN A 413 -40.59 -9.66 -42.04
N GLN A 414 -40.61 -8.52 -42.66
CA GLN A 414 -40.77 -7.14 -42.24
C GLN A 414 -42.08 -6.87 -41.46
N GLY A 415 -42.07 -5.88 -40.60
CA GLY A 415 -43.25 -5.24 -40.05
C GLY A 415 -42.90 -3.89 -39.42
N VAL A 416 -43.06 -2.86 -40.24
CA VAL A 416 -43.04 -1.42 -39.92
C VAL A 416 -44.34 -1.07 -39.17
N ASN A 417 -44.26 -0.16 -38.16
CA ASN A 417 -45.08 1.06 -38.00
C ASN A 417 -44.82 1.72 -36.67
N ASP A 418 -44.31 2.91 -36.70
CA ASP A 418 -44.90 4.26 -36.43
C ASP A 418 -45.97 4.34 -35.36
N ASN A 419 -45.80 5.14 -34.34
CA ASN A 419 -46.41 6.48 -34.10
C ASN A 419 -46.32 6.91 -32.64
N LEU A 420 -45.68 8.03 -32.42
CA LEU A 420 -46.21 9.36 -32.01
C LEU A 420 -46.78 9.55 -30.59
N ASN A 421 -46.13 10.51 -29.94
CA ASN A 421 -46.68 11.59 -29.08
C ASN A 421 -47.11 11.32 -27.62
N GLY A 422 -46.43 12.01 -26.72
CA GLY A 422 -46.96 13.26 -26.11
C GLY A 422 -47.32 13.08 -24.63
N ASN A 423 -46.57 13.55 -23.80
CA ASN A 423 -46.72 14.67 -22.86
C ASN A 423 -45.47 14.78 -21.96
#